data_fd8b5fc40b6018633db2567e51da6106
#
_entry.id   fd8b5fc40b6018633db2567e51da6106
#
_cell.length_a   1.000
_cell.length_b   1.000
_cell.length_c   1.000
_cell.angle_alpha   90.00
_cell.angle_beta   90.00
_cell.angle_gamma   90.00
#
_symmetry.space_group_name_H-M   'P 1'
#
loop_
_entity.id
_entity.type
_entity.pdbx_description
1 polymer ?
#
loop_
_entity_poly.entity_id
_entity_poly.type
_entity_poly.pdbx_seq_one_letter_code
_entity_poly.pdbx_strand_id
1 'polypeptide(L)'
;MATKGELKALLATLDITKNTKRRQVKELLADKGYSEPEYRIQEGATKLCIVPKNADFVIKWSITYYDDSDDWDEALEEVSIYNKAVEAGLGMFFPKTEVFCVVNGISFVIQEKIDFSALNTPNSKESKYKYQTRTVSPIIIEKMDNCFYQMKRGRELNPLWASMAIVLYGKRKCKALCKFIIENSINDLHYSNIGYLKDKPIILDFSGYHRDD
;
A
#
# COMPACT_ATOMS: atom_id res chain seq x y z
N MET A 1 -19.07 8.69 11.97
CA MET A 1 -17.90 8.50 11.08
C MET A 1 -16.86 9.51 11.52
N ALA A 2 -15.69 9.06 11.97
CA ALA A 2 -14.65 10.02 12.37
C ALA A 2 -14.16 10.80 11.14
N THR A 3 -14.18 12.09 11.24
CA THR A 3 -13.65 12.97 10.21
C THR A 3 -12.10 12.96 10.22
N LYS A 4 -11.47 13.36 9.13
CA LYS A 4 -10.02 13.53 9.08
C LYS A 4 -9.54 14.51 10.17
N GLY A 5 -10.30 15.56 10.46
CA GLY A 5 -9.99 16.53 11.50
C GLY A 5 -10.00 15.93 12.91
N GLU A 6 -11.01 15.13 13.23
CA GLU A 6 -11.10 14.42 14.53
C GLU A 6 -9.95 13.43 14.70
N LEU A 7 -9.60 12.69 13.65
CA LEU A 7 -8.47 11.78 13.69
C LEU A 7 -7.13 12.50 13.87
N LYS A 8 -6.94 13.64 13.21
CA LYS A 8 -5.73 14.45 13.39
C LYS A 8 -5.62 14.97 14.82
N ALA A 9 -6.73 15.46 15.38
CA ALA A 9 -6.79 15.91 16.78
C ALA A 9 -6.53 14.73 17.74
N LEU A 10 -7.08 13.57 17.47
CA LEU A 10 -6.84 12.36 18.26
C LEU A 10 -5.35 11.98 18.24
N LEU A 11 -4.74 11.84 17.07
CA LEU A 11 -3.32 11.48 16.95
C LEU A 11 -2.42 12.44 17.70
N ALA A 12 -2.75 13.76 17.69
CA ALA A 12 -2.00 14.76 18.45
C ALA A 12 -2.06 14.58 19.98
N THR A 13 -3.02 13.80 20.48
CA THR A 13 -3.15 13.49 21.91
C THR A 13 -2.57 12.13 22.32
N LEU A 14 -2.14 11.31 21.35
CA LEU A 14 -1.56 10.01 21.61
C LEU A 14 -0.05 10.13 21.80
N ASP A 15 0.45 9.51 22.86
CA ASP A 15 1.89 9.39 23.10
C ASP A 15 2.47 8.22 22.28
N ILE A 16 2.50 8.42 20.95
CA ILE A 16 3.03 7.44 20.00
C ILE A 16 4.49 7.79 19.68
N THR A 17 5.35 6.77 19.73
CA THR A 17 6.74 6.81 19.31
C THR A 17 6.99 5.78 18.20
N LYS A 18 8.14 5.83 17.53
CA LYS A 18 8.52 4.80 16.53
C LYS A 18 8.56 3.38 17.14
N ASN A 19 8.76 3.27 18.44
CA ASN A 19 8.82 1.99 19.17
C ASN A 19 7.46 1.53 19.71
N THR A 20 6.40 2.32 19.51
CA THR A 20 5.06 2.01 20.02
C THR A 20 4.48 0.84 19.24
N LYS A 21 4.24 -0.28 19.94
CA LYS A 21 3.71 -1.51 19.35
C LYS A 21 2.19 -1.45 19.20
N ARG A 22 1.66 -2.28 18.33
CA ARG A 22 0.21 -2.42 18.06
C ARG A 22 -0.63 -2.49 19.32
N ARG A 23 -0.23 -3.28 20.33
CA ARG A 23 -0.96 -3.41 21.59
C ARG A 23 -1.07 -2.08 22.32
N GLN A 24 0.04 -1.33 22.41
CA GLN A 24 0.07 -0.02 23.06
C GLN A 24 -0.81 0.99 22.34
N VAL A 25 -0.82 0.98 20.98
CA VAL A 25 -1.73 1.84 20.20
C VAL A 25 -3.19 1.53 20.52
N LYS A 26 -3.55 0.25 20.65
CA LYS A 26 -4.91 -0.15 21.05
C LYS A 26 -5.27 0.36 22.44
N GLU A 27 -4.38 0.24 23.40
CA GLU A 27 -4.56 0.74 24.75
C GLU A 27 -4.73 2.28 24.75
N LEU A 28 -3.86 3.02 24.05
CA LEU A 28 -3.96 4.47 23.93
C LEU A 28 -5.28 4.93 23.28
N LEU A 29 -5.75 4.22 22.26
CA LEU A 29 -7.04 4.52 21.62
C LEU A 29 -8.21 4.22 22.56
N ALA A 30 -8.17 3.10 23.29
CA ALA A 30 -9.19 2.71 24.25
C ALA A 30 -9.31 3.73 25.39
N ASP A 31 -8.19 4.24 25.91
CA ASP A 31 -8.16 5.27 26.96
C ASP A 31 -8.81 6.60 26.49
N LYS A 32 -8.86 6.84 25.18
CA LYS A 32 -9.55 7.97 24.56
C LYS A 32 -11.00 7.67 24.16
N GLY A 33 -11.54 6.50 24.54
CA GLY A 33 -12.91 6.09 24.24
C GLY A 33 -13.11 5.51 22.83
N TYR A 34 -12.03 5.18 22.12
CA TYR A 34 -12.10 4.55 20.81
C TYR A 34 -11.90 3.04 20.94
N SER A 35 -12.93 2.26 20.65
CA SER A 35 -12.89 0.80 20.75
C SER A 35 -12.80 0.13 19.37
N GLU A 36 -12.23 -1.09 19.30
CA GLU A 36 -12.60 -2.00 18.23
C GLU A 36 -14.10 -2.32 18.39
N PRO A 37 -14.95 -2.18 17.36
CA PRO A 37 -14.64 -2.26 15.93
C PRO A 37 -14.54 -0.93 15.18
N GLU A 38 -14.52 0.22 15.83
CA GLU A 38 -14.47 1.52 15.13
C GLU A 38 -13.13 1.76 14.43
N TYR A 39 -12.05 1.28 15.02
CA TYR A 39 -10.69 1.36 14.49
C TYR A 39 -9.99 0.01 14.52
N ARG A 40 -9.70 -0.54 13.36
CA ARG A 40 -8.87 -1.73 13.25
C ARG A 40 -7.41 -1.30 13.15
N ILE A 41 -6.56 -1.85 14.01
CA ILE A 41 -5.11 -1.67 13.93
C ILE A 41 -4.52 -2.87 13.19
N GLN A 42 -3.80 -2.59 12.12
CA GLN A 42 -3.00 -3.56 11.37
C GLN A 42 -1.52 -3.28 11.58
N GLU A 43 -0.74 -4.33 11.66
CA GLU A 43 0.70 -4.28 11.85
C GLU A 43 1.35 -5.06 10.72
N GLY A 44 2.22 -4.38 9.97
CA GLY A 44 3.15 -4.97 9.03
C GLY A 44 4.52 -5.17 9.69
N ALA A 45 5.52 -5.53 8.89
CA ALA A 45 6.88 -5.69 9.40
C ALA A 45 7.50 -4.36 9.86
N THR A 46 7.18 -3.27 9.19
CA THR A 46 7.84 -1.96 9.36
C THR A 46 6.86 -0.80 9.57
N LYS A 47 5.55 -1.06 9.45
CA LYS A 47 4.51 -0.04 9.52
C LYS A 47 3.34 -0.49 10.39
N LEU A 48 2.76 0.46 11.12
CA LEU A 48 1.44 0.34 11.72
C LEU A 48 0.41 1.12 10.90
N CYS A 49 -0.82 0.62 10.91
CA CYS A 49 -1.92 1.21 10.17
C CYS A 49 -3.20 1.25 11.02
N ILE A 50 -3.81 2.42 11.13
CA ILE A 50 -5.18 2.58 11.64
C ILE A 50 -6.13 2.54 10.44
N VAL A 51 -7.08 1.61 10.50
CA VAL A 51 -8.13 1.43 9.49
C VAL A 51 -9.48 1.79 10.10
N PRO A 52 -9.99 3.01 9.92
CA PRO A 52 -11.30 3.38 10.41
C PRO A 52 -12.40 2.56 9.70
N LYS A 53 -13.42 2.10 10.44
CA LYS A 53 -14.42 1.15 9.95
C LYS A 53 -15.14 1.60 8.68
N ASN A 54 -15.56 2.84 8.64
CA ASN A 54 -16.41 3.39 7.56
C ASN A 54 -15.70 4.49 6.76
N ALA A 55 -14.36 4.52 6.77
CA ALA A 55 -13.58 5.45 5.97
C ALA A 55 -13.09 4.79 4.68
N ASP A 56 -12.89 5.60 3.68
CA ASP A 56 -12.26 5.25 2.40
C ASP A 56 -10.74 5.46 2.41
N PHE A 57 -10.16 5.65 3.61
CA PHE A 57 -8.74 5.85 3.82
C PHE A 57 -8.23 5.04 5.01
N VAL A 58 -6.91 4.95 5.09
CA VAL A 58 -6.15 4.41 6.20
C VAL A 58 -5.09 5.43 6.63
N ILE A 59 -4.63 5.34 7.87
CA ILE A 59 -3.50 6.15 8.37
C ILE A 59 -2.38 5.19 8.69
N LYS A 60 -1.19 5.45 8.14
CA LYS A 60 0.01 4.64 8.32
C LYS A 60 1.11 5.47 8.96
N TRP A 61 2.04 4.81 9.64
CA TRP A 61 3.32 5.37 10.06
C TRP A 61 4.35 4.27 10.20
N SER A 62 5.60 4.63 10.12
CA SER A 62 6.72 3.73 10.28
C SER A 62 6.95 3.39 11.74
N ILE A 63 7.34 2.12 12.01
CA ILE A 63 7.75 1.63 13.32
C ILE A 63 9.16 1.05 13.21
N THR A 64 9.94 1.22 14.28
CA THR A 64 11.26 0.61 14.37
C THR A 64 11.12 -0.79 14.96
N TYR A 65 11.47 -1.80 14.20
CA TYR A 65 11.44 -3.20 14.67
C TYR A 65 12.75 -3.62 15.34
N TYR A 66 13.85 -2.96 15.00
CA TYR A 66 15.19 -3.21 15.50
C TYR A 66 15.85 -1.91 15.94
N ASP A 67 16.87 -2.01 16.79
CA ASP A 67 17.69 -0.90 17.32
C ASP A 67 18.54 -0.19 16.25
N ASP A 68 18.19 -0.35 14.99
CA ASP A 68 18.91 0.24 13.90
C ASP A 68 18.62 1.74 13.82
N SER A 69 19.70 2.50 13.91
CA SER A 69 19.80 3.95 13.93
C SER A 69 19.40 4.62 12.62
N ASP A 70 18.75 3.93 11.71
CA ASP A 70 18.39 4.48 10.42
C ASP A 70 17.15 5.37 10.53
N ASP A 71 17.36 6.65 10.26
CA ASP A 71 16.35 7.71 10.19
C ASP A 71 15.34 7.51 9.03
N TRP A 72 15.35 6.32 8.42
CA TRP A 72 14.51 6.02 7.27
C TRP A 72 13.05 5.84 7.67
N ASP A 73 12.16 6.60 7.04
CA ASP A 73 10.72 6.58 7.25
C ASP A 73 10.02 6.01 6.00
N GLU A 74 9.72 4.71 6.04
CA GLU A 74 9.06 4.00 4.94
C GLU A 74 7.69 4.59 4.57
N ALA A 75 6.98 5.15 5.55
CA ALA A 75 5.69 5.77 5.26
C ALA A 75 5.87 7.06 4.45
N LEU A 76 6.91 7.84 4.75
CA LEU A 76 7.27 9.02 3.94
C LEU A 76 7.82 8.62 2.56
N GLU A 77 8.55 7.52 2.47
CA GLU A 77 9.02 7.01 1.17
C GLU A 77 7.84 6.66 0.25
N GLU A 78 6.77 6.06 0.77
CA GLU A 78 5.55 5.86 -0.03
C GLU A 78 4.98 7.18 -0.57
N VAL A 79 5.02 8.27 0.20
CA VAL A 79 4.59 9.60 -0.29
C VAL A 79 5.51 10.09 -1.41
N SER A 80 6.82 9.94 -1.24
CA SER A 80 7.82 10.32 -2.24
C SER A 80 7.62 9.55 -3.55
N ILE A 81 7.50 8.23 -3.47
CA ILE A 81 7.28 7.36 -4.64
C ILE A 81 5.93 7.67 -5.31
N TYR A 82 4.87 7.89 -4.54
CA TYR A 82 3.58 8.28 -5.10
C TYR A 82 3.68 9.59 -5.91
N ASN A 83 4.34 10.61 -5.38
CA ASN A 83 4.52 11.88 -6.08
C ASN A 83 5.32 11.70 -7.37
N LYS A 84 6.43 10.95 -7.35
CA LYS A 84 7.20 10.58 -8.54
C LYS A 84 6.33 9.82 -9.56
N ALA A 85 5.47 8.92 -9.10
CA ALA A 85 4.56 8.18 -9.96
C ALA A 85 3.52 9.10 -10.63
N VAL A 86 2.99 10.08 -9.89
CA VAL A 86 2.08 11.10 -10.45
C VAL A 86 2.77 11.92 -11.52
N GLU A 87 3.98 12.41 -11.27
CA GLU A 87 4.79 13.17 -12.23
C GLU A 87 5.10 12.35 -13.50
N ALA A 88 5.38 11.05 -13.34
CA ALA A 88 5.59 10.12 -14.46
C ALA A 88 4.27 9.73 -15.18
N GLY A 89 3.12 10.21 -14.73
CA GLY A 89 1.80 9.86 -15.24
C GLY A 89 1.43 8.39 -14.96
N LEU A 90 1.90 7.83 -13.84
CA LEU A 90 1.68 6.46 -13.36
C LEU A 90 0.90 6.40 -12.04
N GLY A 91 0.45 7.54 -11.51
CA GLY A 91 -0.28 7.62 -10.24
C GLY A 91 -1.52 6.72 -10.18
N MET A 92 -2.09 6.32 -11.34
CA MET A 92 -3.25 5.42 -11.39
C MET A 92 -2.94 3.99 -10.91
N PHE A 93 -1.66 3.62 -10.78
CA PHE A 93 -1.26 2.30 -10.26
C PHE A 93 -1.08 2.27 -8.75
N PHE A 94 -1.13 3.41 -8.09
CA PHE A 94 -0.88 3.57 -6.67
C PHE A 94 -2.07 4.24 -5.98
N PRO A 95 -2.39 3.90 -4.73
CA PRO A 95 -3.38 4.65 -3.98
C PRO A 95 -2.86 6.05 -3.70
N LYS A 96 -3.75 7.03 -3.72
CA LYS A 96 -3.38 8.39 -3.30
C LYS A 96 -2.79 8.35 -1.90
N THR A 97 -1.59 8.87 -1.76
CA THR A 97 -0.80 8.83 -0.53
C THR A 97 -0.24 10.22 -0.27
N GLU A 98 -0.49 10.76 0.91
CA GLU A 98 -0.03 12.11 1.28
C GLU A 98 0.30 12.19 2.78
N VAL A 99 1.15 13.12 3.19
CA VAL A 99 1.41 13.38 4.61
C VAL A 99 0.13 13.91 5.25
N PHE A 100 -0.31 13.27 6.32
CA PHE A 100 -1.50 13.65 7.07
C PHE A 100 -1.18 14.65 8.18
N CYS A 101 -0.22 14.32 9.02
CA CYS A 101 0.30 15.19 10.08
C CYS A 101 1.64 14.64 10.60
N VAL A 102 2.34 15.49 11.36
CA VAL A 102 3.52 15.08 12.12
C VAL A 102 3.22 15.30 13.59
N VAL A 103 3.44 14.29 14.42
CA VAL A 103 3.22 14.32 15.88
C VAL A 103 4.42 13.65 16.55
N ASN A 104 5.03 14.31 17.52
CA ASN A 104 6.21 13.81 18.26
C ASN A 104 7.34 13.30 17.33
N GLY A 105 7.56 13.99 16.21
CA GLY A 105 8.56 13.60 15.22
C GLY A 105 8.19 12.40 14.34
N ILE A 106 6.98 11.87 14.48
CA ILE A 106 6.47 10.77 13.64
C ILE A 106 5.60 11.35 12.53
N SER A 107 5.86 10.95 11.31
CA SER A 107 5.06 11.26 10.14
C SER A 107 3.92 10.27 9.99
N PHE A 108 2.70 10.76 10.14
CA PHE A 108 1.48 10.02 9.80
C PHE A 108 1.10 10.28 8.36
N VAL A 109 0.91 9.22 7.60
CA VAL A 109 0.57 9.24 6.19
C VAL A 109 -0.87 8.77 6.02
N ILE A 110 -1.67 9.49 5.24
CA ILE A 110 -3.01 9.06 4.84
C ILE A 110 -2.95 8.47 3.43
N GLN A 111 -3.58 7.32 3.27
CA GLN A 111 -3.63 6.60 2.01
C GLN A 111 -5.06 6.15 1.70
N GLU A 112 -5.47 6.16 0.44
CA GLU A 112 -6.74 5.57 0.03
C GLU A 112 -6.83 4.11 0.44
N LYS A 113 -7.99 3.73 1.01
CA LYS A 113 -8.22 2.36 1.45
C LYS A 113 -8.49 1.45 0.25
N ILE A 114 -7.81 0.32 0.24
CA ILE A 114 -7.90 -0.67 -0.82
C ILE A 114 -8.74 -1.86 -0.38
N ASP A 115 -9.48 -2.43 -1.30
CA ASP A 115 -10.21 -3.65 -1.11
C ASP A 115 -9.35 -4.86 -1.50
N PHE A 116 -8.95 -5.63 -0.48
CA PHE A 116 -8.23 -6.90 -0.65
C PHE A 116 -9.16 -8.09 -0.89
N SER A 117 -10.45 -7.97 -0.57
CA SER A 117 -11.39 -9.08 -0.69
C SER A 117 -11.56 -9.54 -2.14
N ALA A 118 -11.37 -8.62 -3.08
CA ALA A 118 -11.43 -8.90 -4.51
C ALA A 118 -10.33 -9.86 -5.01
N LEU A 119 -9.22 -10.02 -4.26
CA LEU A 119 -8.14 -10.94 -4.61
C LEU A 119 -8.47 -12.41 -4.31
N ASN A 120 -9.33 -12.65 -3.32
CA ASN A 120 -9.59 -13.97 -2.74
C ASN A 120 -10.93 -14.58 -3.16
N THR A 121 -11.79 -13.84 -3.85
CA THR A 121 -13.09 -14.33 -4.29
C THR A 121 -13.10 -14.59 -5.80
N PRO A 122 -13.49 -15.80 -6.25
CA PRO A 122 -13.85 -16.04 -7.63
C PRO A 122 -15.13 -15.24 -7.92
N ASN A 123 -14.99 -13.97 -8.27
CA ASN A 123 -16.11 -13.10 -8.59
C ASN A 123 -16.51 -13.20 -10.07
N SER A 124 -17.77 -12.89 -10.36
CA SER A 124 -18.30 -12.74 -11.73
C SER A 124 -17.44 -11.79 -12.61
N LYS A 125 -16.67 -10.90 -11.98
CA LYS A 125 -15.67 -10.06 -12.63
C LYS A 125 -14.47 -10.87 -13.16
N GLU A 126 -14.05 -11.94 -12.46
CA GLU A 126 -13.00 -12.84 -12.89
C GLU A 126 -13.30 -13.49 -14.24
N SER A 127 -14.57 -13.85 -14.50
CA SER A 127 -14.99 -14.44 -15.77
C SER A 127 -14.86 -13.45 -16.93
N LYS A 128 -15.18 -12.16 -16.70
CA LYS A 128 -15.05 -11.10 -17.72
C LYS A 128 -13.60 -10.88 -18.12
N TYR A 129 -12.68 -10.90 -17.16
CA TYR A 129 -11.26 -10.68 -17.42
C TYR A 129 -10.51 -11.96 -17.83
N LYS A 130 -10.96 -13.15 -17.42
CA LYS A 130 -10.45 -14.43 -17.96
C LYS A 130 -10.60 -14.53 -19.48
N TYR A 131 -11.67 -14.00 -20.04
CA TYR A 131 -11.84 -13.93 -21.49
C TYR A 131 -10.82 -12.98 -22.14
N GLN A 132 -10.47 -11.91 -21.49
CA GLN A 132 -9.53 -10.90 -21.98
C GLN A 132 -8.07 -11.34 -21.81
N THR A 133 -7.74 -12.20 -20.83
CA THR A 133 -6.39 -12.75 -20.64
C THR A 133 -5.89 -13.53 -21.85
N ARG A 134 -6.77 -14.16 -22.61
CA ARG A 134 -6.41 -14.88 -23.84
C ARG A 134 -5.96 -13.97 -24.98
N THR A 135 -6.36 -12.71 -24.94
CA THR A 135 -6.01 -11.70 -25.96
C THR A 135 -4.88 -10.77 -25.51
N VAL A 136 -4.51 -10.78 -24.24
CA VAL A 136 -3.40 -10.03 -23.70
C VAL A 136 -2.08 -10.72 -24.05
N SER A 137 -1.13 -9.95 -24.56
CA SER A 137 0.19 -10.46 -24.97
C SER A 137 0.90 -11.15 -23.79
N PRO A 138 1.17 -12.47 -23.85
CA PRO A 138 1.88 -13.19 -22.81
C PRO A 138 3.22 -12.54 -22.44
N ILE A 139 3.92 -11.99 -23.43
CA ILE A 139 5.22 -11.33 -23.25
C ILE A 139 5.15 -10.13 -22.30
N ILE A 140 4.02 -9.41 -22.25
CA ILE A 140 3.88 -8.26 -21.35
C ILE A 140 3.55 -8.74 -19.94
N ILE A 141 2.73 -9.78 -19.80
CA ILE A 141 2.45 -10.42 -18.52
C ILE A 141 3.75 -10.96 -17.93
N GLU A 142 4.55 -11.66 -18.71
CA GLU A 142 5.86 -12.17 -18.31
C GLU A 142 6.82 -11.06 -17.87
N LYS A 143 6.87 -9.94 -18.60
CA LYS A 143 7.70 -8.78 -18.20
C LYS A 143 7.21 -8.13 -16.91
N MET A 144 5.91 -8.04 -16.69
CA MET A 144 5.35 -7.56 -15.43
C MET A 144 5.65 -8.55 -14.30
N ASP A 145 5.49 -9.83 -14.55
CA ASP A 145 5.79 -10.89 -13.59
C ASP A 145 7.26 -10.87 -13.19
N ASN A 146 8.17 -10.79 -14.15
CA ASN A 146 9.60 -10.66 -13.88
C ASN A 146 9.96 -9.41 -13.08
N CYS A 147 9.26 -8.29 -13.33
CA CYS A 147 9.45 -7.06 -12.59
C CYS A 147 9.01 -7.20 -11.12
N PHE A 148 7.89 -7.90 -10.88
CA PHE A 148 7.36 -8.18 -9.55
C PHE A 148 8.09 -9.33 -8.86
N TYR A 149 8.72 -10.23 -9.62
CA TYR A 149 9.41 -11.42 -9.14
C TYR A 149 10.85 -11.16 -8.68
N GLN A 150 11.39 -9.95 -8.84
CA GLN A 150 12.77 -9.65 -8.44
C GLN A 150 13.05 -9.89 -6.95
N MET A 151 12.02 -10.14 -6.15
CA MET A 151 12.17 -10.62 -4.79
C MET A 151 12.02 -12.13 -4.71
N LYS A 152 13.10 -12.79 -4.36
CA LYS A 152 13.34 -14.24 -4.20
C LYS A 152 12.33 -15.05 -3.33
N ARG A 153 11.07 -14.64 -3.21
CA ARG A 153 10.11 -15.27 -2.29
C ARG A 153 9.04 -16.12 -2.95
N GLY A 154 9.16 -16.45 -4.24
CA GLY A 154 8.33 -17.48 -4.89
C GLY A 154 6.84 -17.18 -4.94
N ARG A 155 6.44 -15.92 -5.06
CA ARG A 155 5.04 -15.51 -5.10
C ARG A 155 4.79 -14.75 -6.39
N GLU A 156 4.26 -15.47 -7.35
CA GLU A 156 3.97 -14.95 -8.69
C GLU A 156 2.95 -13.80 -8.65
N LEU A 157 3.13 -12.85 -9.56
CA LEU A 157 2.13 -11.82 -9.83
C LEU A 157 0.81 -12.49 -10.23
N ASN A 158 -0.29 -12.08 -9.62
CA ASN A 158 -1.61 -12.58 -10.04
C ASN A 158 -1.86 -12.22 -11.52
N PRO A 159 -1.96 -13.22 -12.43
CA PRO A 159 -2.14 -12.97 -13.86
C PRO A 159 -3.41 -12.18 -14.19
N LEU A 160 -4.44 -12.30 -13.34
CA LEU A 160 -5.67 -11.54 -13.49
C LEU A 160 -5.43 -10.06 -13.23
N TRP A 161 -4.70 -9.73 -12.15
CA TRP A 161 -4.33 -8.35 -11.85
C TRP A 161 -3.54 -7.71 -13.00
N ALA A 162 -2.53 -8.43 -13.51
CA ALA A 162 -1.71 -7.96 -14.64
C ALA A 162 -2.56 -7.75 -15.91
N SER A 163 -3.46 -8.67 -16.20
CA SER A 163 -4.35 -8.57 -17.36
C SER A 163 -5.32 -7.39 -17.24
N MET A 164 -5.87 -7.18 -16.05
CA MET A 164 -6.73 -6.02 -15.78
C MET A 164 -5.95 -4.72 -15.95
N ALA A 165 -4.73 -4.63 -15.43
CA ALA A 165 -3.86 -3.48 -15.60
C ALA A 165 -3.60 -3.17 -17.09
N ILE A 166 -3.29 -4.20 -17.88
CA ILE A 166 -3.03 -4.03 -19.32
C ILE A 166 -4.30 -3.58 -20.07
N VAL A 167 -5.45 -4.13 -19.72
CA VAL A 167 -6.73 -3.77 -20.35
C VAL A 167 -7.14 -2.34 -20.00
N LEU A 168 -7.04 -1.97 -18.74
CA LEU A 168 -7.50 -0.68 -18.26
C LEU A 168 -6.53 0.47 -18.56
N TYR A 169 -5.23 0.23 -18.44
CA TYR A 169 -4.22 1.26 -18.53
C TYR A 169 -3.40 1.20 -19.83
N GLY A 170 -3.48 0.09 -20.54
CA GLY A 170 -2.79 -0.15 -21.81
C GLY A 170 -1.34 -0.60 -21.64
N LYS A 171 -0.85 -1.30 -22.68
CA LYS A 171 0.49 -1.92 -22.71
C LYS A 171 1.62 -0.91 -22.48
N ARG A 172 1.48 0.32 -23.01
CA ARG A 172 2.50 1.37 -22.87
C ARG A 172 2.69 1.78 -21.40
N LYS A 173 1.58 1.97 -20.68
CA LYS A 173 1.62 2.35 -19.26
C LYS A 173 2.18 1.23 -18.39
N CYS A 174 1.81 -0.03 -18.67
CA CYS A 174 2.34 -1.18 -17.94
C CYS A 174 3.85 -1.35 -18.15
N LYS A 175 4.37 -1.13 -19.36
CA LYS A 175 5.81 -1.12 -19.60
C LYS A 175 6.52 0.02 -18.85
N ALA A 176 5.92 1.21 -18.83
CA ALA A 176 6.45 2.34 -18.08
C ALA A 176 6.44 2.07 -16.58
N LEU A 177 5.40 1.39 -16.06
CA LEU A 177 5.33 0.96 -14.67
C LEU A 177 6.48 0.01 -14.32
N CYS A 178 6.76 -1.00 -15.15
CA CYS A 178 7.89 -1.91 -14.90
C CYS A 178 9.23 -1.16 -14.78
N LYS A 179 9.46 -0.20 -15.68
CA LYS A 179 10.65 0.65 -15.62
C LYS A 179 10.69 1.48 -14.33
N PHE A 180 9.58 2.11 -13.98
CA PHE A 180 9.45 2.92 -12.78
C PHE A 180 9.70 2.13 -11.49
N ILE A 181 9.19 0.90 -11.39
CA ILE A 181 9.40 -0.02 -10.27
C ILE A 181 10.90 -0.27 -10.07
N ILE A 182 11.62 -0.58 -11.15
CA ILE A 182 13.07 -0.84 -11.10
C ILE A 182 13.84 0.43 -10.70
N GLU A 183 13.53 1.56 -11.32
CA GLU A 183 14.23 2.84 -11.09
C GLU A 183 14.02 3.41 -9.68
N ASN A 184 12.94 3.03 -9.01
CA ASN A 184 12.63 3.48 -7.65
C ASN A 184 12.81 2.37 -6.60
N SER A 185 13.49 1.28 -6.94
CA SER A 185 13.81 0.17 -6.03
C SER A 185 12.59 -0.39 -5.29
N ILE A 186 11.42 -0.40 -5.95
CA ILE A 186 10.20 -0.97 -5.40
C ILE A 186 10.35 -2.49 -5.48
N ASN A 187 10.95 -3.10 -4.48
CA ASN A 187 11.42 -4.49 -4.54
C ASN A 187 10.62 -5.47 -3.68
N ASP A 188 9.61 -5.02 -2.92
CA ASP A 188 8.72 -5.89 -2.12
C ASP A 188 7.35 -6.12 -2.77
N LEU A 189 7.31 -6.26 -4.09
CA LEU A 189 6.08 -6.50 -4.83
C LEU A 189 5.73 -7.99 -4.87
N HIS A 190 4.89 -8.40 -3.96
CA HIS A 190 4.32 -9.74 -3.93
C HIS A 190 2.78 -9.68 -3.92
N TYR A 191 2.11 -10.85 -3.99
CA TYR A 191 0.65 -10.92 -4.12
C TYR A 191 -0.13 -10.20 -3.00
N SER A 192 0.47 -10.02 -1.80
CA SER A 192 -0.18 -9.29 -0.70
C SER A 192 -0.06 -7.78 -0.84
N ASN A 193 0.86 -7.29 -1.70
CA ASN A 193 1.11 -5.87 -1.94
C ASN A 193 0.45 -5.38 -3.23
N ILE A 194 -0.53 -6.11 -3.74
CA ILE A 194 -1.40 -5.70 -4.84
C ILE A 194 -2.86 -5.82 -4.43
N GLY A 195 -3.71 -5.01 -5.01
CA GLY A 195 -5.14 -5.00 -4.71
C GLY A 195 -5.95 -4.23 -5.74
N TYR A 196 -7.14 -3.83 -5.34
CA TYR A 196 -8.05 -3.07 -6.19
C TYR A 196 -8.60 -1.86 -5.45
N LEU A 197 -8.64 -0.73 -6.14
CA LEU A 197 -9.31 0.47 -5.69
C LEU A 197 -10.42 0.79 -6.68
N LYS A 198 -11.68 0.68 -6.26
CA LYS A 198 -12.84 0.90 -7.15
C LYS A 198 -12.71 0.09 -8.44
N ASP A 199 -12.41 -1.20 -8.31
CA ASP A 199 -12.18 -2.15 -9.41
C ASP A 199 -10.94 -1.90 -10.30
N LYS A 200 -10.05 -0.99 -9.91
CA LYS A 200 -8.80 -0.72 -10.63
C LYS A 200 -7.63 -1.42 -9.94
N PRO A 201 -6.77 -2.12 -10.69
CA PRO A 201 -5.60 -2.76 -10.12
C PRO A 201 -4.61 -1.72 -9.57
N ILE A 202 -4.19 -1.92 -8.32
CA ILE A 202 -3.38 -0.98 -7.53
C ILE A 202 -2.24 -1.73 -6.87
N ILE A 203 -1.10 -1.08 -6.73
CA ILE A 203 0.06 -1.52 -5.96
C ILE A 203 0.01 -0.88 -4.57
N LEU A 204 0.26 -1.69 -3.57
CA LEU A 204 0.38 -1.30 -2.17
C LEU A 204 1.81 -1.52 -1.68
N ASP A 205 2.11 -0.90 -0.54
CA ASP A 205 3.35 -1.14 0.20
C ASP A 205 4.58 -1.04 -0.70
N PHE A 206 4.71 0.09 -1.35
CA PHE A 206 5.66 0.33 -2.44
C PHE A 206 6.91 1.10 -2.01
N SER A 207 7.19 1.23 -0.71
CA SER A 207 8.44 1.82 -0.20
C SER A 207 9.68 0.97 -0.45
N GLY A 208 9.48 -0.31 -0.77
CA GLY A 208 10.58 -1.25 -0.97
C GLY A 208 11.23 -1.74 0.32
N TYR A 209 12.15 -2.68 0.18
CA TYR A 209 12.99 -3.18 1.27
C TYR A 209 14.40 -2.62 1.09
N HIS A 210 14.85 -1.80 2.02
CA HIS A 210 16.24 -1.40 2.14
C HIS A 210 16.89 -2.23 3.25
N ARG A 211 17.21 -3.47 2.94
CA ARG A 211 18.19 -4.21 3.73
C ARG A 211 19.49 -4.19 2.93
N ASP A 212 20.51 -3.62 3.51
CA ASP A 212 21.87 -3.83 3.06
C ASP A 212 22.13 -5.33 3.11
N ASP A 213 22.31 -5.96 1.91
CA ASP A 213 22.77 -7.34 1.77
C ASP A 213 24.28 -7.42 1.99
#